data_39988b5944a4b5741a6fb18021695965
#
_entry.id   39988b5944a4b5741a6fb18021695965
#
_cell.length_a   1.000
_cell.length_b   1.000
_cell.length_c   1.000
_cell.angle_alpha   90.00
_cell.angle_beta   90.00
_cell.angle_gamma   90.00
#
_symmetry.space_group_name_H-M   'P 1'
#
loop_
_entity.id
_entity.type
_entity.pdbx_description
1 polymer ?
#
loop_
_entity_poly.entity_id
_entity_poly.type
_entity_poly.pdbx_seq_one_letter_code
_entity_poly.pdbx_strand_id
1 'polypeptide(L)'
;MKATVLDSYAVISYLQQQEGYETVAKIFEECIAKDREVFLCIVNWGEVIYQALRRGGENRARLAEDTMRALPIHLVEANKDLTSQAARFKATNRMSYADCFAAALAAKKKCELVTGDREFKQVEKVIKVRWI
;
A
#
# COMPACT_ATOMS: atom_id res chain seq x y z
N MET A 1 5.22 8.48 17.13
CA MET A 1 4.10 7.78 16.47
C MET A 1 4.64 6.82 15.43
N LYS A 2 4.13 5.61 15.39
CA LYS A 2 4.51 4.62 14.37
C LYS A 2 3.93 5.01 13.03
N ALA A 3 4.64 4.68 11.96
CA ALA A 3 4.19 4.88 10.59
C ALA A 3 4.19 3.55 9.84
N THR A 4 3.26 3.37 8.94
CA THR A 4 3.12 2.17 8.14
C THR A 4 2.70 2.55 6.73
N VAL A 5 3.33 1.94 5.74
CA VAL A 5 2.91 2.03 4.34
C VAL A 5 2.16 0.75 3.99
N LEU A 6 1.00 0.89 3.37
CA LEU A 6 0.27 -0.23 2.79
C LEU A 6 0.50 -0.22 1.28
N ASP A 7 0.63 -1.40 0.68
CA ASP A 7 0.56 -1.52 -0.78
C ASP A 7 -0.87 -1.89 -1.19
N SER A 8 -1.09 -2.06 -2.49
CA SER A 8 -2.41 -2.45 -2.98
C SER A 8 -2.83 -3.83 -2.47
N TYR A 9 -1.87 -4.76 -2.31
CA TYR A 9 -2.16 -6.09 -1.78
C TYR A 9 -2.81 -6.00 -0.39
N ALA A 10 -2.21 -5.23 0.51
CA ALA A 10 -2.71 -5.07 1.88
C ALA A 10 -4.11 -4.45 1.90
N VAL A 11 -4.33 -3.40 1.09
CA VAL A 11 -5.64 -2.75 1.02
C VAL A 11 -6.68 -3.71 0.46
N ILE A 12 -6.37 -4.42 -0.61
CA ILE A 12 -7.30 -5.39 -1.22
C ILE A 12 -7.63 -6.52 -0.25
N SER A 13 -6.64 -7.04 0.49
CA SER A 13 -6.88 -8.05 1.51
C SER A 13 -7.89 -7.57 2.55
N TYR A 14 -7.78 -6.31 2.95
CA TYR A 14 -8.73 -5.72 3.89
C TYR A 14 -10.12 -5.58 3.27
N LEU A 15 -10.22 -5.02 2.07
CA LEU A 15 -11.50 -4.78 1.41
C LEU A 15 -12.25 -6.07 1.10
N GLN A 16 -11.53 -7.14 0.78
CA GLN A 16 -12.11 -8.43 0.40
C GLN A 16 -12.12 -9.46 1.54
N GLN A 17 -11.69 -9.06 2.71
CA GLN A 17 -11.61 -9.93 3.89
C GLN A 17 -10.85 -11.22 3.61
N GLN A 18 -9.72 -11.09 2.92
CA GLN A 18 -8.83 -12.20 2.60
C GLN A 18 -7.78 -12.40 3.69
N GLU A 19 -6.89 -13.35 3.49
CA GLU A 19 -5.78 -13.59 4.41
C GLU A 19 -5.01 -12.30 4.66
N GLY A 20 -4.71 -12.03 5.93
CA GLY A 20 -4.07 -10.77 6.32
C GLY A 20 -5.03 -9.68 6.76
N TYR A 21 -6.33 -9.86 6.54
CA TYR A 21 -7.35 -8.90 6.91
C TYR A 21 -7.22 -8.41 8.36
N GLU A 22 -7.04 -9.33 9.28
CA GLU A 22 -7.01 -9.01 10.72
C GLU A 22 -5.84 -8.12 11.08
N THR A 23 -4.68 -8.35 10.47
CA THR A 23 -3.50 -7.52 10.69
C THR A 23 -3.73 -6.09 10.20
N VAL A 24 -4.30 -5.94 9.00
CA VAL A 24 -4.58 -4.62 8.44
C VAL A 24 -5.66 -3.91 9.25
N ALA A 25 -6.71 -4.63 9.66
CA ALA A 25 -7.78 -4.08 10.50
C ALA A 25 -7.20 -3.51 11.82
N LYS A 26 -6.28 -4.24 12.43
CA LYS A 26 -5.63 -3.79 13.66
C LYS A 26 -4.80 -2.53 13.44
N ILE A 27 -4.11 -2.46 12.31
CA ILE A 27 -3.36 -1.26 11.93
C ILE A 27 -4.29 -0.04 11.84
N PHE A 28 -5.46 -0.20 11.24
CA PHE A 28 -6.44 0.89 11.16
C PHE A 28 -6.97 1.27 12.54
N GLU A 29 -7.22 0.30 13.42
CA GLU A 29 -7.64 0.58 14.79
C GLU A 29 -6.59 1.42 15.53
N GLU A 30 -5.31 1.08 15.38
CA GLU A 30 -4.22 1.84 15.99
C GLU A 30 -4.14 3.25 15.39
N CYS A 31 -4.44 3.39 14.12
CA CYS A 31 -4.46 4.70 13.47
C CYS A 31 -5.60 5.57 14.01
N ILE A 32 -6.77 5.00 14.20
CA ILE A 32 -7.92 5.71 14.78
C ILE A 32 -7.60 6.15 16.22
N ALA A 33 -6.90 5.31 16.97
CA ALA A 33 -6.45 5.64 18.33
C ALA A 33 -5.28 6.64 18.34
N LYS A 34 -4.81 7.08 17.18
CA LYS A 34 -3.70 8.03 17.01
C LYS A 34 -2.34 7.49 17.47
N ASP A 35 -2.18 6.18 17.49
CA ASP A 35 -0.90 5.54 17.82
C ASP A 35 -0.08 5.21 16.57
N ARG A 36 -0.65 5.40 15.38
CA ARG A 36 -0.04 5.05 14.11
C ARG A 36 -0.53 5.96 12.99
N GLU A 37 0.35 6.24 12.03
CA GLU A 37 -0.02 6.85 10.76
C GLU A 37 0.04 5.80 9.66
N VAL A 38 -0.92 5.84 8.74
CA VAL A 38 -1.01 4.90 7.62
C VAL A 38 -0.94 5.68 6.31
N PHE A 39 -0.03 5.26 5.44
CA PHE A 39 0.21 5.89 4.15
C PHE A 39 -0.06 4.92 3.01
N LEU A 40 -0.62 5.43 1.94
CA LEU A 40 -0.84 4.70 0.69
C LEU A 40 -0.43 5.60 -0.47
N CYS A 41 0.45 5.10 -1.33
CA CYS A 41 0.82 5.83 -2.53
C CYS A 41 -0.37 5.90 -3.49
N ILE A 42 -0.55 7.05 -4.14
CA ILE A 42 -1.64 7.25 -5.10
C ILE A 42 -1.60 6.21 -6.24
N VAL A 43 -0.42 5.74 -6.61
CA VAL A 43 -0.26 4.69 -7.63
C VAL A 43 -0.88 3.38 -7.15
N ASN A 44 -0.67 3.02 -5.89
CA ASN A 44 -1.26 1.81 -5.32
C ASN A 44 -2.77 1.98 -5.10
N TRP A 45 -3.21 3.18 -4.77
CA TRP A 45 -4.64 3.51 -4.73
C TRP A 45 -5.29 3.22 -6.09
N GLY A 46 -4.63 3.66 -7.17
CA GLY A 46 -5.11 3.40 -8.53
C GLY A 46 -5.19 1.90 -8.86
N GLU A 47 -4.23 1.12 -8.38
CA GLU A 47 -4.29 -0.34 -8.55
C GLU A 47 -5.52 -0.95 -7.89
N VAL A 48 -5.86 -0.50 -6.69
CA VAL A 48 -7.06 -0.99 -6.00
C VAL A 48 -8.30 -0.72 -6.86
N ILE A 49 -8.38 0.48 -7.44
CA ILE A 49 -9.51 0.87 -8.29
C ILE A 49 -9.59 0.00 -9.56
N TYR A 50 -8.46 -0.16 -10.29
CA TYR A 50 -8.56 -0.93 -11.53
C TYR A 50 -8.83 -2.41 -11.28
N GLN A 51 -8.34 -2.97 -10.19
CA GLN A 51 -8.66 -4.36 -9.84
C GLN A 51 -10.14 -4.51 -9.48
N ALA A 52 -10.71 -3.53 -8.78
CA ALA A 52 -12.14 -3.52 -8.49
C ALA A 52 -12.97 -3.44 -9.79
N LEU A 53 -12.55 -2.59 -10.72
CA LEU A 53 -13.20 -2.49 -12.05
C LEU A 53 -13.19 -3.83 -12.78
N ARG A 54 -12.05 -4.51 -12.79
CA ARG A 54 -11.94 -5.82 -13.45
C ARG A 54 -12.82 -6.88 -12.83
N ARG A 55 -13.00 -6.84 -11.51
CA ARG A 55 -13.76 -7.85 -10.78
C ARG A 55 -15.26 -7.63 -10.81
N GLY A 56 -15.72 -6.39 -10.77
CA GLY A 56 -17.13 -6.11 -10.63
C GLY A 56 -17.61 -4.80 -11.25
N GLY A 57 -16.81 -4.18 -12.11
CA GLY A 57 -17.20 -2.98 -12.85
C GLY A 57 -17.27 -1.71 -11.98
N GLU A 58 -17.97 -0.71 -12.48
CA GLU A 58 -18.01 0.63 -11.86
C GLU A 58 -18.58 0.62 -10.44
N ASN A 59 -19.60 -0.21 -10.18
CA ASN A 59 -20.20 -0.26 -8.86
C ASN A 59 -19.18 -0.72 -7.80
N ARG A 60 -18.39 -1.73 -8.16
CA ARG A 60 -17.36 -2.24 -7.24
C ARG A 60 -16.22 -1.24 -7.05
N ALA A 61 -15.85 -0.55 -8.11
CA ALA A 61 -14.83 0.50 -8.03
C ALA A 61 -15.26 1.65 -7.13
N ARG A 62 -16.53 2.09 -7.24
CA ARG A 62 -17.07 3.14 -6.36
C ARG A 62 -17.07 2.70 -4.91
N LEU A 63 -17.46 1.44 -4.66
CA LEU A 63 -17.45 0.92 -3.29
C LEU A 63 -16.03 0.94 -2.72
N ALA A 64 -15.04 0.53 -3.51
CA ALA A 64 -13.64 0.56 -3.10
C ALA A 64 -13.18 1.99 -2.81
N GLU A 65 -13.50 2.95 -3.69
CA GLU A 65 -13.15 4.35 -3.47
C GLU A 65 -13.78 4.91 -2.20
N ASP A 66 -15.07 4.66 -2.00
CA ASP A 66 -15.80 5.16 -0.84
C ASP A 66 -15.25 4.55 0.45
N THR A 67 -14.94 3.25 0.42
CA THR A 67 -14.38 2.58 1.59
C THR A 67 -13.00 3.14 1.93
N MET A 68 -12.13 3.30 0.94
CA MET A 68 -10.80 3.85 1.18
C MET A 68 -10.87 5.30 1.69
N ARG A 69 -11.85 6.08 1.21
CA ARG A 69 -12.04 7.46 1.68
C ARG A 69 -12.43 7.50 3.16
N ALA A 70 -13.19 6.51 3.62
CA ALA A 70 -13.64 6.44 5.01
C ALA A 70 -12.57 5.90 5.96
N LEU A 71 -11.51 5.27 5.42
CA LEU A 71 -10.42 4.73 6.23
C LEU A 71 -9.41 5.83 6.59
N PRO A 72 -8.70 5.69 7.71
CA PRO A 72 -7.72 6.70 8.14
C PRO A 72 -6.40 6.57 7.37
N ILE A 73 -6.47 6.73 6.07
CA ILE A 73 -5.33 6.60 5.16
C ILE A 73 -4.90 7.98 4.67
N HIS A 74 -3.60 8.25 4.75
CA HIS A 74 -3.01 9.42 4.11
C HIS A 74 -2.55 9.02 2.70
N LEU A 75 -3.21 9.55 1.68
CA LEU A 75 -2.77 9.35 0.30
C LEU A 75 -1.54 10.20 0.02
N VAL A 76 -0.53 9.59 -0.58
CA VAL A 76 0.72 10.28 -0.91
C VAL A 76 0.84 10.39 -2.42
N GLU A 77 0.99 11.62 -2.91
CA GLU A 77 1.15 11.89 -4.33
C GLU A 77 2.44 11.31 -4.88
N ALA A 78 2.39 10.83 -6.12
CA ALA A 78 3.57 10.36 -6.84
C ALA A 78 4.32 11.55 -7.43
N ASN A 79 4.96 12.32 -6.56
CA ASN A 79 5.72 13.49 -7.01
C ASN A 79 7.04 13.06 -7.68
N LYS A 80 7.77 14.03 -8.18
CA LYS A 80 9.00 13.79 -8.92
C LYS A 80 10.03 13.02 -8.10
N ASP A 81 10.21 13.40 -6.84
CA ASP A 81 11.19 12.76 -5.96
C ASP A 81 10.83 11.29 -5.70
N LEU A 82 9.59 11.02 -5.34
CA LEU A 82 9.12 9.66 -5.10
C LEU A 82 9.22 8.81 -6.37
N THR A 83 8.85 9.39 -7.51
CA THR A 83 8.91 8.70 -8.80
C THR A 83 10.36 8.35 -9.17
N SER A 84 11.30 9.26 -8.91
CA SER A 84 12.73 9.00 -9.14
C SER A 84 13.22 7.81 -8.31
N GLN A 85 12.82 7.73 -7.05
CA GLN A 85 13.19 6.59 -6.19
C GLN A 85 12.53 5.30 -6.67
N ALA A 86 11.26 5.34 -7.04
CA ALA A 86 10.56 4.18 -7.60
C ALA A 86 11.26 3.66 -8.86
N ALA A 87 11.69 4.57 -9.73
CA ALA A 87 12.42 4.22 -10.95
C ALA A 87 13.73 3.49 -10.63
N ARG A 88 14.43 3.89 -9.58
CA ARG A 88 15.66 3.23 -9.15
C ARG A 88 15.40 1.81 -8.65
N PHE A 89 14.36 1.62 -7.86
CA PHE A 89 13.94 0.27 -7.47
C PHE A 89 13.60 -0.58 -8.69
N LYS A 90 12.88 -0.02 -9.66
CA LYS A 90 12.51 -0.74 -10.88
C LYS A 90 13.72 -1.15 -11.70
N ALA A 91 14.73 -0.31 -11.77
CA ALA A 91 15.93 -0.57 -12.56
C ALA A 91 16.74 -1.78 -12.05
N THR A 92 16.65 -2.08 -10.75
CA THR A 92 17.49 -3.10 -10.11
C THR A 92 16.71 -4.30 -9.58
N ASN A 93 15.40 -4.32 -9.72
CA ASN A 93 14.54 -5.39 -9.20
C ASN A 93 13.48 -5.79 -10.22
N ARG A 94 13.04 -7.06 -10.14
CA ARG A 94 11.96 -7.59 -10.97
C ARG A 94 10.64 -7.45 -10.24
N MET A 95 10.17 -6.23 -10.10
CA MET A 95 8.94 -5.88 -9.42
C MET A 95 8.10 -5.03 -10.36
N SER A 96 6.78 -5.04 -10.18
CA SER A 96 5.93 -4.12 -10.92
C SER A 96 6.31 -2.69 -10.56
N TYR A 97 6.04 -1.75 -11.46
CA TYR A 97 6.35 -0.35 -11.18
C TYR A 97 5.56 0.16 -9.98
N ALA A 98 4.30 -0.26 -9.86
CA ALA A 98 3.48 0.10 -8.71
C ALA A 98 4.08 -0.39 -7.38
N ASP A 99 4.60 -1.62 -7.34
CA ASP A 99 5.29 -2.13 -6.16
C ASP A 99 6.53 -1.30 -5.83
N CYS A 100 7.24 -0.82 -6.85
CA CYS A 100 8.40 0.03 -6.66
C CYS A 100 8.02 1.37 -6.01
N PHE A 101 6.84 1.91 -6.30
CA PHE A 101 6.34 3.10 -5.61
C PHE A 101 6.07 2.83 -4.14
N ALA A 102 5.49 1.68 -3.80
CA ALA A 102 5.27 1.31 -2.41
C ALA A 102 6.60 1.18 -1.66
N ALA A 103 7.58 0.51 -2.27
CA ALA A 103 8.91 0.36 -1.68
C ALA A 103 9.59 1.73 -1.49
N ALA A 104 9.50 2.60 -2.48
CA ALA A 104 10.07 3.94 -2.41
C ALA A 104 9.44 4.76 -1.29
N LEU A 105 8.13 4.66 -1.12
CA LEU A 105 7.42 5.38 -0.07
C LEU A 105 7.85 4.89 1.32
N ALA A 106 7.96 3.56 1.50
CA ALA A 106 8.41 2.99 2.77
C ALA A 106 9.84 3.44 3.10
N ALA A 107 10.73 3.46 2.10
CA ALA A 107 12.09 3.94 2.27
C ALA A 107 12.12 5.42 2.66
N LYS A 108 11.32 6.24 1.99
CA LYS A 108 11.25 7.68 2.26
C LYS A 108 10.71 7.98 3.66
N LYS A 109 9.67 7.28 4.06
CA LYS A 109 9.07 7.43 5.39
C LYS A 109 9.86 6.73 6.49
N LYS A 110 10.84 5.92 6.13
CA LYS A 110 11.65 5.13 7.06
C LYS A 110 10.76 4.29 7.98
N CYS A 111 9.81 3.60 7.39
CA CYS A 111 8.84 2.80 8.13
C CYS A 111 8.58 1.47 7.44
N GLU A 112 7.81 0.61 8.10
CA GLU A 112 7.47 -0.69 7.55
C GLU A 112 6.51 -0.59 6.37
N LEU A 113 6.63 -1.55 5.46
CA LEU A 113 5.68 -1.81 4.39
C LEU A 113 4.92 -3.07 4.72
N VAL A 114 3.60 -3.02 4.70
CA VAL A 114 2.74 -4.19 4.93
C VAL A 114 2.29 -4.73 3.57
N THR A 115 2.60 -5.99 3.31
CA THR A 115 2.28 -6.63 2.04
C THR A 115 2.24 -8.15 2.18
N GLY A 116 1.54 -8.80 1.26
CA GLY A 116 1.61 -10.25 1.07
C GLY A 116 2.25 -10.62 -0.27
N ASP A 117 2.69 -9.65 -1.05
CA ASP A 117 3.29 -9.89 -2.35
C ASP A 117 4.75 -10.33 -2.21
N ARG A 118 5.04 -11.55 -2.64
CA ARG A 118 6.36 -12.17 -2.49
C ARG A 118 7.46 -11.45 -3.27
N GLU A 119 7.12 -10.64 -4.26
CA GLU A 119 8.12 -9.87 -5.00
C GLU A 119 8.90 -8.92 -4.09
N PHE A 120 8.30 -8.48 -2.98
CA PHE A 120 8.99 -7.60 -2.01
C PHE A 120 10.14 -8.29 -1.27
N LYS A 121 10.31 -9.59 -1.39
CA LYS A 121 11.49 -10.27 -0.85
C LYS A 121 12.79 -9.70 -1.42
N GLN A 122 12.75 -9.20 -2.64
CA GLN A 122 13.92 -8.64 -3.30
C GLN A 122 14.47 -7.40 -2.59
N VAL A 123 13.65 -6.71 -1.82
CA VAL A 123 14.01 -5.44 -1.17
C VAL A 123 14.01 -5.51 0.34
N GLU A 124 13.90 -6.70 0.94
CA GLU A 124 13.89 -6.88 2.39
C GLU A 124 15.14 -6.35 3.09
N LYS A 125 16.26 -6.26 2.38
CA LYS A 125 17.52 -5.74 2.93
C LYS A 125 17.55 -4.21 2.95
N VAL A 126 16.65 -3.57 2.20
CA VAL A 126 16.63 -2.12 2.03
C VAL A 126 15.47 -1.48 2.79
N ILE A 127 14.33 -2.14 2.83
CA ILE A 127 13.15 -1.67 3.55
C ILE A 127 12.66 -2.76 4.51
N LYS A 128 11.99 -2.34 5.57
CA LYS A 128 11.38 -3.28 6.50
C LYS A 128 10.04 -3.74 5.94
N VAL A 129 9.87 -5.06 5.76
CA VAL A 129 8.63 -5.63 5.27
C VAL A 129 7.92 -6.38 6.40
N ARG A 130 6.65 -6.08 6.60
CA ARG A 130 5.78 -6.83 7.50
C ARG A 130 4.86 -7.67 6.63
N TRP A 131 5.04 -8.97 6.68
CA TRP A 131 4.31 -9.91 5.84
C TRP A 131 2.91 -10.23 6.39
N ILE A 132 1.95 -10.35 5.50
CA ILE A 132 0.59 -10.79 5.82
C ILE A 132 0.16 -11.95 4.92
#